data_2d3d513656c111f0625a735dc78044d9
#
_entry.id   2d3d513656c111f0625a735dc78044d9
#
_cell.length_a   1.000
_cell.length_b   1.000
_cell.length_c   1.000
_cell.angle_alpha   90.00
_cell.angle_beta   90.00
_cell.angle_gamma   90.00
#
_symmetry.space_group_name_H-M   'P 1'
#
loop_
_entity.id
_entity.type
_entity.pdbx_description
1 polymer ?
#
loop_
_entity_poly.entity_id
_entity_poly.type
_entity_poly.pdbx_seq_one_letter_code
_entity_poly.pdbx_strand_id
1 'polypeptide(L)'
;MNDYKIRVTNWEKHQHYKKKNKNFNNEQKWFMVYGRTLLRDMRFMELSPLHRDFLLLCWCVASQDNGFLPEIKQLSFWLRRKEEETFQLLSFY
;
A
#
# COMPACT_ATOMS: atom_id res chain seq x y z
N MET A 1 -8.31 -18.38 -13.55
CA MET A 1 -7.53 -17.20 -13.25
C MET A 1 -8.13 -16.40 -12.09
N ASN A 2 -7.31 -15.90 -11.26
CA ASN A 2 -7.75 -15.22 -10.07
C ASN A 2 -7.90 -13.73 -10.33
N ASP A 3 -9.11 -13.20 -10.09
CA ASP A 3 -9.39 -11.79 -10.31
C ASP A 3 -9.22 -10.95 -9.05
N TYR A 4 -8.73 -11.56 -7.99
CA TYR A 4 -8.54 -10.82 -6.75
C TYR A 4 -7.48 -9.76 -6.89
N LYS A 5 -7.78 -8.61 -6.33
CA LYS A 5 -6.79 -7.55 -6.15
C LYS A 5 -6.79 -7.16 -4.69
N ILE A 6 -5.60 -6.99 -4.15
CA ILE A 6 -5.44 -6.54 -2.78
C ILE A 6 -5.51 -5.02 -2.79
N ARG A 7 -6.32 -4.46 -1.92
CA ARG A 7 -6.46 -3.02 -1.84
C ARG A 7 -6.28 -2.57 -0.40
N VAL A 8 -5.63 -1.42 -0.25
CA VAL A 8 -5.46 -0.82 1.07
C VAL A 8 -6.83 -0.38 1.59
N THR A 9 -7.18 -0.84 2.79
CA THR A 9 -8.47 -0.56 3.38
C THR A 9 -8.69 0.93 3.57
N ASN A 10 -9.87 1.42 3.18
CA ASN A 10 -10.25 2.82 3.32
C ASN A 10 -9.32 3.79 2.60
N TRP A 11 -8.69 3.34 1.54
CA TRP A 11 -7.77 4.19 0.79
C TRP A 11 -8.38 5.53 0.40
N GLU A 12 -9.56 5.50 -0.21
CA GLU A 12 -10.19 6.72 -0.70
C GLU A 12 -10.59 7.67 0.43
N LYS A 13 -10.94 7.11 1.56
CA LYS A 13 -11.32 7.91 2.71
C LYS A 13 -10.17 8.78 3.19
N HIS A 14 -8.95 8.29 3.02
CA HIS A 14 -7.76 9.02 3.47
C HIS A 14 -7.12 9.86 2.37
N GLN A 15 -7.63 9.79 1.15
CA GLN A 15 -7.04 10.50 0.02
C GLN A 15 -8.04 11.48 -0.58
N HIS A 16 -8.48 12.43 0.24
CA HIS A 16 -9.57 13.35 -0.14
C HIS A 16 -9.31 14.13 -1.41
N TYR A 17 -8.07 14.54 -1.61
CA TYR A 17 -7.72 15.39 -2.74
C TYR A 17 -7.99 14.72 -4.09
N LYS A 18 -7.98 13.43 -4.13
CA LYS A 18 -8.10 12.70 -5.39
C LYS A 18 -9.46 12.90 -6.04
N LYS A 19 -10.48 13.16 -5.26
CA LYS A 19 -11.83 13.36 -5.81
C LYS A 19 -11.92 14.57 -6.69
N LYS A 20 -11.00 15.51 -6.58
CA LYS A 20 -11.01 16.75 -7.35
C LYS A 20 -10.30 16.62 -8.69
N ASN A 21 -9.65 15.52 -8.93
CA ASN A 21 -8.81 15.35 -10.12
C ASN A 21 -9.32 14.23 -11.01
N LYS A 22 -10.54 14.39 -11.47
CA LYS A 22 -11.19 13.35 -12.26
C LYS A 22 -10.53 13.08 -13.60
N ASN A 23 -9.82 14.05 -14.11
CA ASN A 23 -9.21 13.95 -15.43
C ASN A 23 -7.84 13.30 -15.43
N PHE A 24 -7.33 13.01 -14.25
CA PHE A 24 -6.03 12.37 -14.17
C PHE A 24 -6.18 10.88 -14.33
N ASN A 25 -5.14 10.27 -14.88
CA ASN A 25 -5.04 8.82 -14.82
C ASN A 25 -4.91 8.45 -13.35
N ASN A 26 -4.85 7.18 -13.05
CA ASN A 26 -4.85 6.73 -11.66
C ASN A 26 -3.53 6.91 -10.93
N GLU A 27 -2.52 7.41 -11.59
CA GLU A 27 -1.23 7.61 -10.96
C GLU A 27 -1.24 8.81 -10.05
N GLN A 28 -0.61 8.66 -8.91
CA GLN A 28 -0.40 9.73 -7.96
C GLN A 28 1.09 9.91 -7.74
N LYS A 29 1.53 11.16 -7.67
CA LYS A 29 2.91 11.46 -7.37
C LYS A 29 3.19 11.38 -5.88
N TRP A 30 2.15 11.49 -5.08
CA TRP A 30 2.25 11.41 -3.64
C TRP A 30 0.92 10.94 -3.07
N PHE A 31 0.93 10.53 -1.83
CA PHE A 31 -0.29 10.15 -1.14
C PHE A 31 -0.22 10.63 0.30
N MET A 32 -1.38 10.70 0.95
CA MET A 32 -1.49 11.24 2.30
C MET A 32 -1.23 10.16 3.33
N VAL A 33 -0.39 10.49 4.31
CA VAL A 33 -0.20 9.67 5.51
C VAL A 33 -0.46 10.58 6.69
N TYR A 34 -1.38 10.17 7.56
CA TYR A 34 -1.70 10.95 8.74
C TYR A 34 -0.69 10.57 9.82
N GLY A 35 0.44 11.29 9.82
CA GLY A 35 1.56 10.95 10.69
C GLY A 35 1.21 10.87 12.15
N ARG A 36 0.40 11.78 12.63
CA ARG A 36 0.01 11.78 14.05
C ARG A 36 -0.78 10.53 14.41
N THR A 37 -1.72 10.16 13.53
CA THR A 37 -2.53 8.96 13.75
C THR A 37 -1.66 7.72 13.69
N LEU A 38 -0.75 7.67 12.73
CA LEU A 38 0.10 6.51 12.55
C LEU A 38 1.00 6.27 13.75
N LEU A 39 1.58 7.33 14.29
CA LEU A 39 2.45 7.21 15.46
C LEU A 39 1.71 6.72 16.70
N ARG A 40 0.39 6.93 16.75
CA ARG A 40 -0.43 6.51 17.86
C ARG A 40 -1.13 5.19 17.63
N ASP A 41 -0.98 4.62 16.45
CA ASP A 41 -1.58 3.33 16.13
C ASP A 41 -0.70 2.22 16.70
N MET A 42 -1.18 1.60 17.76
CA MET A 42 -0.42 0.56 18.44
C MET A 42 -0.10 -0.62 17.54
N ARG A 43 -1.04 -0.97 16.67
CA ARG A 43 -0.83 -2.11 15.78
C ARG A 43 0.33 -1.84 14.82
N PHE A 44 0.40 -0.63 14.30
CA PHE A 44 1.49 -0.26 13.40
C PHE A 44 2.81 -0.17 14.14
N MET A 45 2.80 0.49 15.29
CA MET A 45 4.03 0.72 16.04
C MET A 45 4.60 -0.55 16.66
N GLU A 46 3.77 -1.58 16.85
CA GLU A 46 4.25 -2.85 17.37
C GLU A 46 4.83 -3.76 16.29
N LEU A 47 4.66 -3.39 15.03
CA LEU A 47 5.26 -4.17 13.95
C LEU A 47 6.78 -4.09 14.02
N SER A 48 7.45 -5.16 13.58
CA SER A 48 8.90 -5.11 13.44
C SER A 48 9.29 -4.07 12.40
N PRO A 49 10.53 -3.57 12.44
CA PRO A 49 10.98 -2.64 11.41
C PRO A 49 10.80 -3.18 9.99
N LEU A 50 11.02 -4.47 9.79
CA LEU A 50 10.83 -5.09 8.49
C LEU A 50 9.38 -4.97 8.03
N HIS A 51 8.45 -5.28 8.92
CA HIS A 51 7.03 -5.25 8.57
C HIS A 51 6.52 -3.82 8.37
N ARG A 52 7.03 -2.87 9.15
CA ARG A 52 6.66 -1.47 8.94
C ARG A 52 7.16 -0.95 7.61
N ASP A 53 8.40 -1.28 7.28
CA ASP A 53 8.99 -0.88 6.01
C ASP A 53 8.21 -1.45 4.85
N PHE A 54 7.91 -2.72 4.92
CA PHE A 54 7.16 -3.39 3.86
C PHE A 54 5.78 -2.75 3.67
N LEU A 55 5.10 -2.48 4.77
CA LEU A 55 3.76 -1.89 4.71
C LEU A 55 3.79 -0.51 4.06
N LEU A 56 4.75 0.33 4.46
CA LEU A 56 4.87 1.67 3.89
C LEU A 56 5.17 1.60 2.40
N LEU A 57 6.03 0.70 2.00
CA LEU A 57 6.36 0.54 0.58
C LEU A 57 5.15 0.02 -0.22
N CYS A 58 4.35 -0.85 0.40
CA CYS A 58 3.13 -1.28 -0.25
C CYS A 58 2.17 -0.12 -0.44
N TRP A 59 2.09 0.79 0.52
CA TRP A 59 1.27 1.99 0.35
C TRP A 59 1.77 2.84 -0.82
N CYS A 60 3.10 2.95 -0.96
CA CYS A 60 3.67 3.69 -2.09
C CYS A 60 3.25 3.06 -3.41
N VAL A 61 3.32 1.74 -3.51
CA VAL A 61 2.92 1.05 -4.73
C VAL A 61 1.42 1.20 -4.96
N ALA A 62 0.63 1.04 -3.90
CA ALA A 62 -0.83 1.13 -4.01
C ALA A 62 -1.27 2.52 -4.47
N SER A 63 -0.51 3.56 -4.15
CA SER A 63 -0.85 4.92 -4.56
C SER A 63 -0.84 5.09 -6.08
N GLN A 64 -0.18 4.18 -6.79
CA GLN A 64 -0.13 4.23 -8.24
C GLN A 64 -1.39 3.68 -8.88
N ASP A 65 -2.23 2.97 -8.13
CA ASP A 65 -3.45 2.38 -8.66
C ASP A 65 -4.58 2.47 -7.65
N ASN A 66 -4.82 3.68 -7.17
CA ASN A 66 -5.98 3.99 -6.33
C ASN A 66 -6.14 3.06 -5.13
N GLY A 67 -5.06 2.66 -4.53
CA GLY A 67 -5.06 1.82 -3.35
C GLY A 67 -4.95 0.33 -3.63
N PHE A 68 -4.93 -0.07 -4.87
CA PHE A 68 -4.79 -1.48 -5.24
C PHE A 68 -3.34 -1.86 -5.41
N LEU A 69 -3.01 -3.06 -4.95
CA LEU A 69 -1.68 -3.62 -5.19
C LEU A 69 -1.70 -4.48 -6.45
N PRO A 70 -0.61 -4.52 -7.19
CA PRO A 70 -0.51 -5.41 -8.34
C PRO A 70 -0.38 -6.85 -7.87
N GLU A 71 -0.37 -7.78 -8.80
CA GLU A 71 -0.14 -9.18 -8.43
C GLU A 71 1.27 -9.36 -7.85
N ILE A 72 1.45 -10.46 -7.17
CA ILE A 72 2.67 -10.68 -6.37
C ILE A 72 3.95 -10.56 -7.18
N LYS A 73 3.95 -11.06 -8.40
CA LYS A 73 5.13 -11.00 -9.24
C LYS A 73 5.56 -9.55 -9.49
N GLN A 74 4.60 -8.71 -9.84
CA GLN A 74 4.87 -7.30 -10.11
C GLN A 74 5.26 -6.56 -8.84
N LEU A 75 4.55 -6.83 -7.76
CA LEU A 75 4.85 -6.19 -6.48
C LEU A 75 6.25 -6.54 -6.00
N SER A 76 6.62 -7.81 -6.12
CA SER A 76 7.94 -8.26 -5.71
C SER A 76 9.04 -7.57 -6.51
N PHE A 77 8.81 -7.40 -7.80
CA PHE A 77 9.75 -6.68 -8.64
C PHE A 77 9.95 -5.25 -8.16
N TRP A 78 8.83 -4.56 -7.90
CA TRP A 78 8.89 -3.17 -7.44
C TRP A 78 9.60 -3.04 -6.11
N LEU A 79 9.38 -4.00 -5.20
CA LEU A 79 9.95 -3.94 -3.86
C LEU A 79 11.32 -4.60 -3.76
N ARG A 80 11.82 -5.16 -4.87
CA ARG A 80 13.12 -5.83 -4.89
C ARG A 80 13.18 -6.99 -3.91
N ARG A 81 12.12 -7.79 -3.87
CA ARG A 81 12.02 -8.96 -2.99
C ARG A 81 11.63 -10.18 -3.79
N LYS A 82 11.93 -11.36 -3.24
CA LYS A 82 11.49 -12.60 -3.86
C LYS A 82 9.99 -12.77 -3.69
N GLU A 83 9.34 -13.42 -4.65
CA GLU A 83 7.89 -13.60 -4.60
C GLU A 83 7.45 -14.34 -3.35
N GLU A 84 8.20 -15.35 -2.96
CA GLU A 84 7.93 -16.13 -1.76
C GLU A 84 7.93 -15.25 -0.50
N GLU A 85 8.95 -14.43 -0.42
CA GLU A 85 9.10 -13.50 0.70
C GLU A 85 7.97 -12.48 0.72
N THR A 86 7.61 -11.96 -0.45
CA THR A 86 6.53 -10.99 -0.57
C THR A 86 5.20 -11.60 -0.12
N PHE A 87 4.95 -12.83 -0.54
CA PHE A 87 3.74 -13.53 -0.16
C PHE A 87 3.66 -13.71 1.36
N GLN A 88 4.77 -14.11 1.97
CA GLN A 88 4.80 -14.30 3.41
C GLN A 88 4.57 -13.00 4.17
N LEU A 89 5.18 -11.92 3.70
CA LEU A 89 5.00 -10.62 4.35
C LEU A 89 3.56 -10.12 4.23
N LEU A 90 2.96 -10.28 3.05
CA LEU A 90 1.56 -9.89 2.88
C LEU A 90 0.64 -10.70 3.76
N SER A 91 0.93 -11.98 3.94
CA SER A 91 0.09 -12.86 4.75
C SER A 91 0.11 -12.49 6.23
N PHE A 92 1.12 -11.74 6.65
CA PHE A 92 1.22 -11.31 8.03
C PHE A 92 0.11 -10.35 8.42
N TYR A 93 -0.28 -9.49 7.50
CA TYR A 93 -1.32 -8.49 7.76
C TYR A 93 -2.69 -9.08 7.49
#